data_7dbc2e4d6e2f5ee8048562fc7b52c341
#
_entry.id   7dbc2e4d6e2f5ee8048562fc7b52c341
#
_cell.length_a   1.000
_cell.length_b   1.000
_cell.length_c   1.000
_cell.angle_alpha   90.00
_cell.angle_beta   90.00
_cell.angle_gamma   90.00
#
_symmetry.space_group_name_H-M   'P 1'
#
loop_
_entity.id
_entity.type
_entity.pdbx_description
1 polymer ?
#
loop_
_entity_poly.entity_id
_entity_poly.type
_entity_poly.pdbx_seq_one_letter_code
_entity_poly.pdbx_strand_id
1 'polypeptide(L)'
;PERAAAETWLTENHPEWILGGKRGGLLNLGNPLAWDWLVNHIDKLIKEEGIDLYRQDFNINPLEFWQANDVENRQGITENKYVAGYLAYWDELQKRNPGMLIDSCASGGRRNDLETMRRAVPLLRSDYIFEPVGNQAESYGLSLWLPFYGTAFSAPSGYTAYNHRSNMCPQQIMCFDVRTQLDDPLIRKLYQEWLDIAPNYYGDFYPLTAWNVAETDWIAWQFNRTDTNTGFVSAFRRGHCHFRIAEFKLNGLDPNADYLVENTDTNQPVIKTGVELMEKGLIVEITEKPGSAIIKYSLVPAQ
;
A
#
# COMPACT_ATOMS: atom_id res chain seq x y z
N PRO A 1 -7.17 -13.73 -15.01
CA PRO A 1 -7.50 -15.12 -15.38
C PRO A 1 -8.12 -15.96 -14.25
N GLU A 2 -8.38 -15.40 -13.08
CA GLU A 2 -8.97 -16.14 -11.96
C GLU A 2 -10.38 -16.64 -12.22
N ARG A 3 -11.14 -16.02 -13.09
CA ARG A 3 -12.50 -16.46 -13.43
C ARG A 3 -12.73 -16.48 -14.93
N ALA A 4 -13.51 -17.46 -15.36
CA ALA A 4 -14.02 -17.60 -16.72
C ALA A 4 -15.54 -17.41 -16.72
N ALA A 5 -16.05 -16.53 -17.60
CA ALA A 5 -17.48 -16.44 -17.81
C ALA A 5 -17.98 -17.63 -18.65
N ALA A 6 -19.28 -17.93 -18.56
CA ALA A 6 -19.92 -18.86 -19.48
C ALA A 6 -19.77 -18.38 -20.94
N GLU A 7 -19.87 -19.29 -21.88
CA GLU A 7 -19.80 -19.00 -23.32
C GLU A 7 -18.46 -18.35 -23.77
N THR A 8 -17.38 -18.56 -23.00
CA THR A 8 -16.03 -18.17 -23.41
C THR A 8 -15.28 -19.36 -23.99
N TRP A 9 -14.19 -19.07 -24.73
CA TRP A 9 -13.35 -20.13 -25.31
C TRP A 9 -12.94 -21.18 -24.27
N LEU A 10 -12.56 -20.77 -23.05
CA LEU A 10 -12.19 -21.68 -21.97
C LEU A 10 -13.33 -22.59 -21.54
N THR A 11 -14.52 -22.03 -21.31
CA THR A 11 -15.68 -22.82 -20.85
C THR A 11 -16.26 -23.73 -21.92
N GLU A 12 -16.06 -23.39 -23.21
CA GLU A 12 -16.51 -24.20 -24.33
C GLU A 12 -15.54 -25.34 -24.66
N ASN A 13 -14.22 -25.06 -24.62
CA ASN A 13 -13.21 -26.01 -25.06
C ASN A 13 -12.56 -26.80 -23.91
N HIS A 14 -12.49 -26.21 -22.71
CA HIS A 14 -11.85 -26.79 -21.52
C HIS A 14 -12.69 -26.61 -20.26
N PRO A 15 -13.97 -27.03 -20.25
CA PRO A 15 -14.83 -26.91 -19.06
C PRO A 15 -14.27 -27.67 -17.84
N GLU A 16 -13.46 -28.70 -18.04
CA GLU A 16 -12.78 -29.47 -17.01
C GLU A 16 -11.66 -28.71 -16.29
N TRP A 17 -11.24 -27.55 -16.83
CA TRP A 17 -10.27 -26.65 -16.17
C TRP A 17 -10.97 -25.63 -15.26
N ILE A 18 -12.28 -25.56 -15.31
CA ILE A 18 -13.07 -24.56 -14.59
C ILE A 18 -13.86 -25.23 -13.46
N LEU A 19 -13.67 -24.75 -12.22
CA LEU A 19 -14.50 -25.14 -11.08
C LEU A 19 -15.89 -24.49 -11.19
N GLY A 20 -16.77 -25.11 -11.89
CA GLY A 20 -18.09 -24.60 -12.34
C GLY A 20 -18.42 -25.06 -13.73
N GLY A 21 -17.44 -25.62 -14.45
CA GLY A 21 -17.59 -26.19 -15.77
C GLY A 21 -18.05 -25.17 -16.81
N LYS A 22 -18.97 -25.57 -17.69
CA LYS A 22 -19.53 -24.72 -18.75
C LYS A 22 -20.29 -23.49 -18.25
N ARG A 23 -20.74 -23.49 -16.99
CA ARG A 23 -21.40 -22.33 -16.39
C ARG A 23 -20.44 -21.20 -16.00
N GLY A 24 -19.14 -21.41 -16.20
CA GLY A 24 -18.11 -20.49 -15.76
C GLY A 24 -17.75 -20.69 -14.29
N GLY A 25 -16.86 -19.86 -13.77
CA GLY A 25 -16.40 -19.91 -12.41
C GLY A 25 -14.90 -19.71 -12.29
N LEU A 26 -14.29 -20.39 -11.32
CA LEU A 26 -12.87 -20.26 -10.99
C LEU A 26 -12.02 -21.15 -11.90
N LEU A 27 -11.02 -20.57 -12.58
CA LEU A 27 -9.99 -21.36 -13.28
C LEU A 27 -9.19 -22.17 -12.26
N ASN A 28 -9.16 -23.48 -12.42
CA ASN A 28 -8.56 -24.40 -11.46
C ASN A 28 -7.03 -24.46 -11.59
N LEU A 29 -6.32 -23.61 -10.88
CA LEU A 29 -4.85 -23.62 -10.84
C LEU A 29 -4.25 -24.84 -10.15
N GLY A 30 -5.08 -25.63 -9.43
CA GLY A 30 -4.72 -26.95 -8.93
C GLY A 30 -4.71 -28.05 -10.00
N ASN A 31 -5.22 -27.77 -11.21
CA ASN A 31 -5.15 -28.66 -12.37
C ASN A 31 -3.87 -28.34 -13.18
N PRO A 32 -2.94 -29.30 -13.32
CA PRO A 32 -1.67 -29.05 -14.01
C PRO A 32 -1.82 -28.57 -15.47
N LEU A 33 -2.84 -29.06 -16.19
CA LEU A 33 -3.06 -28.68 -17.60
C LEU A 33 -3.59 -27.23 -17.71
N ALA A 34 -4.50 -26.85 -16.82
CA ALA A 34 -4.99 -25.48 -16.74
C ALA A 34 -3.89 -24.51 -16.32
N TRP A 35 -3.06 -24.91 -15.37
CA TRP A 35 -1.91 -24.16 -14.90
C TRP A 35 -0.88 -23.93 -16.01
N ASP A 36 -0.47 -24.99 -16.69
CA ASP A 36 0.51 -24.92 -17.80
C ASP A 36 0.01 -24.03 -18.94
N TRP A 37 -1.25 -24.20 -19.32
CA TRP A 37 -1.87 -23.32 -20.33
C TRP A 37 -1.82 -21.85 -19.91
N LEU A 38 -2.22 -21.54 -18.66
CA LEU A 38 -2.25 -20.16 -18.18
C LEU A 38 -0.85 -19.52 -18.15
N VAL A 39 0.14 -20.26 -17.60
CA VAL A 39 1.54 -19.78 -17.57
C VAL A 39 2.02 -19.44 -18.98
N ASN A 40 1.85 -20.36 -19.92
CA ASN A 40 2.32 -20.16 -21.29
C ASN A 40 1.58 -19.03 -22.00
N HIS A 41 0.27 -18.91 -21.78
CA HIS A 41 -0.55 -17.86 -22.38
C HIS A 41 -0.16 -16.46 -21.88
N ILE A 42 0.00 -16.31 -20.56
CA ILE A 42 0.36 -15.00 -19.96
C ILE A 42 1.82 -14.66 -20.24
N ASP A 43 2.75 -15.62 -20.15
CA ASP A 43 4.15 -15.39 -20.50
C ASP A 43 4.31 -14.91 -21.95
N LYS A 44 3.53 -15.48 -22.87
CA LYS A 44 3.49 -15.05 -24.26
C LYS A 44 3.01 -13.58 -24.37
N LEU A 45 1.90 -13.23 -23.71
CA LEU A 45 1.39 -11.85 -23.72
C LEU A 45 2.39 -10.86 -23.12
N ILE A 46 3.04 -11.20 -22.01
CA ILE A 46 4.05 -10.36 -21.36
C ILE A 46 5.17 -10.02 -22.37
N LYS A 47 5.65 -11.02 -23.12
CA LYS A 47 6.74 -10.84 -24.09
C LYS A 47 6.29 -10.11 -25.37
N GLU A 48 5.13 -10.43 -25.89
CA GLU A 48 4.61 -9.83 -27.12
C GLU A 48 4.22 -8.36 -26.94
N GLU A 49 3.65 -8.00 -25.78
CA GLU A 49 3.18 -6.65 -25.47
C GLU A 49 4.21 -5.80 -24.69
N GLY A 50 5.35 -6.38 -24.30
CA GLY A 50 6.40 -5.67 -23.54
C GLY A 50 5.94 -5.22 -22.15
N ILE A 51 5.33 -6.12 -21.38
CA ILE A 51 4.75 -5.81 -20.07
C ILE A 51 5.84 -5.88 -18.99
N ASP A 52 6.08 -4.76 -18.30
CA ASP A 52 7.02 -4.67 -17.18
C ASP A 52 6.36 -4.88 -15.80
N LEU A 53 5.05 -4.64 -15.70
CA LEU A 53 4.25 -4.79 -14.49
C LEU A 53 3.03 -5.65 -14.77
N TYR A 54 2.95 -6.80 -14.14
CA TYR A 54 1.79 -7.69 -14.20
C TYR A 54 0.87 -7.44 -13.01
N ARG A 55 -0.32 -6.90 -13.24
CA ARG A 55 -1.35 -6.76 -12.20
C ARG A 55 -2.35 -7.90 -12.28
N GLN A 56 -2.58 -8.54 -11.15
CA GLN A 56 -3.66 -9.51 -10.99
C GLN A 56 -4.63 -9.06 -9.92
N ASP A 57 -5.88 -8.85 -10.33
CA ASP A 57 -6.99 -8.57 -9.42
C ASP A 57 -7.88 -9.81 -9.30
N PHE A 58 -8.18 -10.25 -8.08
CA PHE A 58 -8.93 -11.46 -7.80
C PHE A 58 -10.28 -11.14 -7.15
N ASN A 59 -11.29 -10.96 -7.98
CA ASN A 59 -12.62 -10.45 -7.61
C ASN A 59 -13.71 -11.53 -7.57
N ILE A 60 -13.39 -12.73 -7.09
CA ILE A 60 -14.33 -13.83 -6.90
C ILE A 60 -14.22 -14.41 -5.49
N ASN A 61 -15.32 -14.88 -4.92
CA ASN A 61 -15.31 -15.66 -3.70
C ASN A 61 -15.06 -17.12 -4.07
N PRO A 62 -13.87 -17.68 -3.79
CA PRO A 62 -13.51 -19.00 -4.30
C PRO A 62 -14.03 -20.17 -3.46
N LEU A 63 -14.43 -19.91 -2.19
CA LEU A 63 -14.72 -20.96 -1.22
C LEU A 63 -15.78 -21.97 -1.70
N GLU A 64 -16.88 -21.48 -2.24
CA GLU A 64 -17.96 -22.34 -2.74
C GLU A 64 -17.50 -23.24 -3.90
N PHE A 65 -16.63 -22.72 -4.78
CA PHE A 65 -16.03 -23.50 -5.87
C PHE A 65 -15.11 -24.58 -5.36
N TRP A 66 -14.31 -24.31 -4.33
CA TRP A 66 -13.42 -25.28 -3.72
C TRP A 66 -14.22 -26.39 -3.02
N GLN A 67 -15.15 -26.00 -2.16
CA GLN A 67 -15.99 -26.95 -1.40
C GLN A 67 -16.83 -27.86 -2.31
N ALA A 68 -17.40 -27.32 -3.39
CA ALA A 68 -18.20 -28.08 -4.35
C ALA A 68 -17.39 -29.11 -5.16
N ASN A 69 -16.06 -28.98 -5.17
CA ASN A 69 -15.15 -29.88 -5.90
C ASN A 69 -14.29 -30.75 -4.96
N ASP A 70 -14.48 -30.63 -3.65
CA ASP A 70 -13.85 -31.52 -2.69
C ASP A 70 -14.55 -32.88 -2.66
N VAL A 71 -13.79 -33.93 -2.37
CA VAL A 71 -14.35 -35.23 -2.03
C VAL A 71 -14.62 -35.31 -0.54
N GLU A 72 -15.61 -36.13 -0.15
CA GLU A 72 -16.17 -36.19 1.22
C GLU A 72 -15.09 -36.35 2.31
N ASN A 73 -14.09 -37.20 2.06
CA ASN A 73 -13.02 -37.52 3.03
C ASN A 73 -11.75 -36.63 2.87
N ARG A 74 -11.77 -35.63 2.00
CA ARG A 74 -10.63 -34.75 1.68
C ARG A 74 -11.04 -33.30 1.54
N GLN A 75 -11.88 -32.81 2.45
CA GLN A 75 -12.31 -31.41 2.44
C GLN A 75 -11.12 -30.47 2.62
N GLY A 76 -11.09 -29.34 1.85
CA GLY A 76 -9.99 -28.40 1.78
C GLY A 76 -8.86 -28.77 0.79
N ILE A 77 -8.91 -29.95 0.17
CA ILE A 77 -7.85 -30.39 -0.76
C ILE A 77 -7.85 -29.57 -2.05
N THR A 78 -9.02 -29.14 -2.53
CA THR A 78 -9.15 -28.32 -3.74
C THR A 78 -8.58 -26.94 -3.51
N GLU A 79 -8.89 -26.31 -2.36
CA GLU A 79 -8.26 -25.05 -1.94
C GLU A 79 -6.75 -25.17 -1.85
N ASN A 80 -6.24 -26.19 -1.15
CA ASN A 80 -4.80 -26.38 -0.97
C ASN A 80 -4.07 -26.51 -2.31
N LYS A 81 -4.59 -27.32 -3.24
CA LYS A 81 -4.02 -27.47 -4.58
C LYS A 81 -4.09 -26.17 -5.38
N TYR A 82 -5.22 -25.45 -5.27
CA TYR A 82 -5.41 -24.19 -5.95
C TYR A 82 -4.40 -23.12 -5.47
N VAL A 83 -4.26 -22.97 -4.14
CA VAL A 83 -3.33 -21.98 -3.56
C VAL A 83 -1.88 -22.32 -3.92
N ALA A 84 -1.49 -23.60 -3.83
CA ALA A 84 -0.18 -24.03 -4.27
C ALA A 84 0.09 -23.71 -5.76
N GLY A 85 -0.89 -23.99 -6.62
CA GLY A 85 -0.81 -23.66 -8.05
C GLY A 85 -0.78 -22.14 -8.31
N TYR A 86 -1.54 -21.35 -7.56
CA TYR A 86 -1.54 -19.89 -7.63
C TYR A 86 -0.17 -19.28 -7.29
N LEU A 87 0.44 -19.72 -6.21
CA LEU A 87 1.77 -19.25 -5.82
C LEU A 87 2.85 -19.71 -6.83
N ALA A 88 2.80 -20.96 -7.26
CA ALA A 88 3.70 -21.50 -8.28
C ALA A 88 3.56 -20.78 -9.64
N TYR A 89 2.35 -20.34 -10.00
CA TYR A 89 2.11 -19.54 -11.20
C TYR A 89 2.89 -18.21 -11.18
N TRP A 90 2.88 -17.49 -10.08
CA TRP A 90 3.64 -16.26 -9.94
C TRP A 90 5.15 -16.51 -9.90
N ASP A 91 5.59 -17.56 -9.18
CA ASP A 91 7.01 -17.96 -9.16
C ASP A 91 7.53 -18.26 -10.59
N GLU A 92 6.74 -18.97 -11.40
CA GLU A 92 7.12 -19.30 -12.77
C GLU A 92 7.10 -18.07 -13.70
N LEU A 93 6.13 -17.16 -13.55
CA LEU A 93 6.11 -15.90 -14.32
C LEU A 93 7.35 -15.04 -14.05
N GLN A 94 7.73 -14.87 -12.79
CA GLN A 94 8.93 -14.10 -12.40
C GLN A 94 10.22 -14.78 -12.89
N LYS A 95 10.28 -16.09 -12.82
CA LYS A 95 11.42 -16.88 -13.35
C LYS A 95 11.60 -16.69 -14.86
N ARG A 96 10.51 -16.68 -15.63
CA ARG A 96 10.53 -16.47 -17.08
C ARG A 96 10.75 -15.03 -17.51
N ASN A 97 10.39 -14.07 -16.65
CA ASN A 97 10.49 -12.64 -16.88
C ASN A 97 11.23 -11.95 -15.71
N PRO A 98 12.56 -12.11 -15.60
CA PRO A 98 13.34 -11.55 -14.52
C PRO A 98 13.21 -10.02 -14.46
N GLY A 99 12.95 -9.48 -13.27
CA GLY A 99 12.76 -8.04 -13.04
C GLY A 99 11.31 -7.54 -13.21
N MET A 100 10.41 -8.38 -13.72
CA MET A 100 8.98 -8.03 -13.79
C MET A 100 8.39 -7.94 -12.38
N LEU A 101 7.68 -6.86 -12.10
CA LEU A 101 6.91 -6.68 -10.87
C LEU A 101 5.52 -7.31 -11.00
N ILE A 102 5.05 -7.88 -9.88
CA ILE A 102 3.66 -8.32 -9.75
C ILE A 102 2.94 -7.39 -8.78
N ASP A 103 1.84 -6.79 -9.23
CA ASP A 103 0.92 -6.02 -8.41
C ASP A 103 -0.27 -6.90 -8.00
N SER A 104 -0.38 -7.16 -6.69
CA SER A 104 -1.43 -8.00 -6.12
C SER A 104 -2.63 -7.18 -5.72
N CYS A 105 -3.79 -7.56 -6.25
CA CYS A 105 -5.08 -7.07 -5.80
C CYS A 105 -6.08 -8.23 -5.68
N ALA A 106 -6.96 -8.13 -4.74
CA ALA A 106 -8.03 -9.12 -4.55
C ALA A 106 -9.25 -8.46 -3.89
N SER A 107 -9.97 -7.62 -4.64
CA SER A 107 -10.95 -6.67 -4.10
C SER A 107 -10.32 -5.88 -2.96
N GLY A 108 -9.22 -5.17 -3.27
CA GLY A 108 -8.32 -4.56 -2.29
C GLY A 108 -7.36 -5.57 -1.66
N GLY A 109 -7.21 -5.51 -0.35
CA GLY A 109 -6.15 -6.19 0.40
C GLY A 109 -6.44 -7.62 0.89
N ARG A 110 -7.40 -8.34 0.33
CA ARG A 110 -7.82 -9.66 0.83
C ARG A 110 -6.71 -10.73 0.82
N ARG A 111 -5.65 -10.53 0.06
CA ARG A 111 -4.51 -11.44 -0.07
C ARG A 111 -3.17 -10.79 0.28
N ASN A 112 -3.19 -9.80 1.15
CA ASN A 112 -1.97 -9.23 1.72
C ASN A 112 -1.46 -10.14 2.84
N ASP A 113 -1.10 -11.36 2.51
CA ASP A 113 -0.44 -12.34 3.38
C ASP A 113 1.05 -12.47 3.02
N LEU A 114 1.83 -13.08 3.91
CA LEU A 114 3.28 -13.19 3.75
C LEU A 114 3.70 -13.94 2.47
N GLU A 115 2.99 -15.00 2.10
CA GLU A 115 3.35 -15.80 0.91
C GLU A 115 3.05 -15.04 -0.38
N THR A 116 1.95 -14.29 -0.41
CA THR A 116 1.62 -13.42 -1.54
C THR A 116 2.62 -12.27 -1.63
N MET A 117 2.91 -11.60 -0.51
CA MET A 117 3.80 -10.42 -0.48
C MET A 117 5.29 -10.74 -0.65
N ARG A 118 5.70 -11.99 -0.57
CA ARG A 118 7.06 -12.41 -0.99
C ARG A 118 7.25 -12.34 -2.51
N ARG A 119 6.17 -12.36 -3.28
CA ARG A 119 6.15 -12.44 -4.74
C ARG A 119 5.65 -11.18 -5.42
N ALA A 120 4.89 -10.38 -4.70
CA ALA A 120 4.16 -9.25 -5.24
C ALA A 120 4.16 -8.05 -4.29
N VAL A 121 3.78 -6.90 -4.81
CA VAL A 121 3.54 -5.69 -4.02
C VAL A 121 2.06 -5.28 -4.16
N PRO A 122 1.40 -4.80 -3.12
CA PRO A 122 0.03 -4.30 -3.23
C PRO A 122 0.08 -2.79 -3.56
N LEU A 123 0.12 -2.44 -4.84
CA LEU A 123 0.13 -1.03 -5.26
C LEU A 123 -1.20 -0.31 -4.97
N LEU A 124 -2.28 -1.07 -4.78
CA LEU A 124 -3.50 -0.61 -4.15
C LEU A 124 -3.82 -1.56 -2.98
N ARG A 125 -3.33 -1.22 -1.79
CA ARG A 125 -3.40 -2.08 -0.60
C ARG A 125 -4.81 -2.40 -0.12
N SER A 126 -5.79 -1.53 -0.45
CA SER A 126 -7.19 -1.61 -0.01
C SER A 126 -8.07 -0.76 -0.92
N ASP A 127 -9.32 -1.17 -1.13
CA ASP A 127 -10.35 -0.35 -1.78
C ASP A 127 -10.93 0.70 -0.83
N TYR A 128 -10.55 0.66 0.45
CA TYR A 128 -11.00 1.60 1.48
C TYR A 128 -10.14 2.85 1.49
N ILE A 129 -10.36 3.74 0.49
CA ILE A 129 -9.51 4.90 0.23
C ILE A 129 -10.17 6.25 0.57
N PHE A 130 -11.43 6.25 1.00
CA PHE A 130 -12.22 7.47 1.18
C PHE A 130 -12.33 7.94 2.63
N GLU A 131 -11.90 7.13 3.59
CA GLU A 131 -12.04 7.40 5.02
C GLU A 131 -10.65 7.61 5.65
N PRO A 132 -10.33 8.85 6.11
CA PRO A 132 -8.99 9.22 6.55
C PRO A 132 -8.46 8.40 7.73
N VAL A 133 -9.29 8.11 8.75
CA VAL A 133 -8.85 7.39 9.96
C VAL A 133 -8.45 5.96 9.64
N GLY A 134 -9.23 5.27 8.79
CA GLY A 134 -8.89 3.93 8.30
C GLY A 134 -7.61 3.94 7.48
N ASN A 135 -7.44 4.91 6.57
CA ASN A 135 -6.21 5.03 5.78
C ASN A 135 -4.96 5.28 6.64
N GLN A 136 -5.07 6.11 7.69
CA GLN A 136 -4.00 6.29 8.66
C GLN A 136 -3.67 4.99 9.39
N ALA A 137 -4.69 4.26 9.85
CA ALA A 137 -4.54 3.00 10.56
C ALA A 137 -3.93 1.89 9.67
N GLU A 138 -4.33 1.82 8.41
CA GLU A 138 -3.76 0.91 7.41
C GLU A 138 -2.29 1.26 7.10
N SER A 139 -1.97 2.55 6.89
CA SER A 139 -0.58 2.99 6.65
C SER A 139 0.33 2.61 7.81
N TYR A 140 -0.12 2.89 9.04
CA TYR A 140 0.62 2.52 10.25
C TYR A 140 0.81 1.00 10.36
N GLY A 141 -0.28 0.23 10.21
CA GLY A 141 -0.25 -1.22 10.39
C GLY A 141 0.61 -1.94 9.35
N LEU A 142 0.52 -1.55 8.07
CA LEU A 142 1.31 -2.15 7.01
C LEU A 142 2.80 -1.80 7.11
N SER A 143 3.13 -0.56 7.48
CA SER A 143 4.54 -0.14 7.63
C SER A 143 5.32 -0.90 8.71
N LEU A 144 4.64 -1.61 9.61
CA LEU A 144 5.29 -2.46 10.61
C LEU A 144 5.93 -3.74 10.01
N TRP A 145 5.51 -4.17 8.83
CA TRP A 145 5.97 -5.44 8.27
C TRP A 145 6.14 -5.45 6.75
N LEU A 146 5.56 -4.49 6.03
CA LEU A 146 5.62 -4.41 4.57
C LEU A 146 6.39 -3.16 4.16
N PRO A 147 7.57 -3.30 3.53
CA PRO A 147 8.44 -2.16 3.23
C PRO A 147 7.91 -1.28 2.10
N PHE A 148 7.08 -1.84 1.19
CA PHE A 148 6.55 -1.11 0.05
C PHE A 148 5.10 -1.52 -0.24
N TYR A 149 4.23 -0.54 -0.37
CA TYR A 149 2.82 -0.70 -0.71
C TYR A 149 2.28 0.63 -1.24
N GLY A 150 1.10 0.60 -1.85
CA GLY A 150 0.46 1.78 -2.36
C GLY A 150 -0.98 1.97 -1.88
N THR A 151 -1.50 3.16 -2.07
CA THR A 151 -2.90 3.48 -1.93
C THR A 151 -3.31 4.46 -3.02
N ALA A 152 -4.61 4.62 -3.19
CA ALA A 152 -5.16 5.63 -4.07
C ALA A 152 -5.70 6.81 -3.28
N PHE A 153 -5.70 7.98 -3.87
CA PHE A 153 -6.46 9.11 -3.38
C PHE A 153 -7.40 9.64 -4.46
N SER A 154 -8.52 10.12 -4.05
CA SER A 154 -9.48 10.79 -4.89
C SER A 154 -9.67 12.23 -4.41
N ALA A 155 -10.02 13.12 -5.31
CA ALA A 155 -10.19 14.54 -5.01
C ALA A 155 -11.65 14.98 -5.22
N PRO A 156 -12.58 14.53 -4.36
CA PRO A 156 -13.96 14.98 -4.42
C PRO A 156 -14.09 16.45 -4.00
N SER A 157 -15.26 17.02 -4.20
CA SER A 157 -15.57 18.34 -3.64
C SER A 157 -15.34 18.38 -2.13
N GLY A 158 -14.65 19.39 -1.64
CA GLY A 158 -14.27 19.52 -0.23
C GLY A 158 -12.99 18.75 0.17
N TYR A 159 -12.17 18.36 -0.80
CA TYR A 159 -10.88 17.74 -0.55
C TYR A 159 -9.94 18.65 0.25
N THR A 160 -9.24 18.08 1.21
CA THR A 160 -8.37 18.82 2.13
C THR A 160 -6.96 18.20 2.23
N ALA A 161 -6.02 18.95 2.80
CA ALA A 161 -4.70 18.41 3.11
C ALA A 161 -4.78 17.19 4.05
N TYR A 162 -5.72 17.19 5.00
CA TYR A 162 -5.94 16.05 5.89
C TYR A 162 -6.33 14.78 5.13
N ASN A 163 -7.25 14.87 4.15
CA ASN A 163 -7.63 13.73 3.30
C ASN A 163 -6.43 13.21 2.50
N HIS A 164 -5.67 14.11 1.85
CA HIS A 164 -4.53 13.72 1.04
C HIS A 164 -3.44 13.05 1.87
N ARG A 165 -3.00 13.72 2.93
CA ARG A 165 -1.92 13.24 3.81
C ARG A 165 -2.27 11.91 4.49
N SER A 166 -3.55 11.66 4.78
CA SER A 166 -4.03 10.37 5.29
C SER A 166 -3.82 9.22 4.30
N ASN A 167 -3.71 9.52 3.01
CA ASN A 167 -3.42 8.55 1.95
C ASN A 167 -1.94 8.54 1.54
N MET A 168 -1.06 9.34 2.16
CA MET A 168 0.36 9.32 1.83
C MET A 168 1.03 8.03 2.31
N CYS A 169 1.67 7.32 1.36
CA CYS A 169 2.40 6.09 1.60
C CYS A 169 3.48 5.93 0.51
N PRO A 170 4.29 4.86 0.50
CA PRO A 170 5.39 4.71 -0.46
C PRO A 170 5.01 4.88 -1.93
N GLN A 171 3.79 4.51 -2.33
CA GLN A 171 3.31 4.71 -3.69
C GLN A 171 1.87 5.27 -3.66
N GLN A 172 1.58 6.24 -4.52
CA GLN A 172 0.26 6.86 -4.66
C GLN A 172 -0.32 6.69 -6.06
N ILE A 173 -1.60 6.37 -6.13
CA ILE A 173 -2.40 6.32 -7.36
C ILE A 173 -3.40 7.47 -7.35
N MET A 174 -3.47 8.24 -8.43
CA MET A 174 -4.50 9.26 -8.63
C MET A 174 -5.79 8.61 -9.14
N CYS A 175 -6.84 8.60 -8.32
CA CYS A 175 -8.17 8.07 -8.66
C CYS A 175 -9.15 9.20 -8.98
N PHE A 176 -8.81 10.04 -9.95
CA PHE A 176 -9.65 11.13 -10.46
C PHE A 176 -9.30 11.46 -11.91
N ASP A 177 -10.12 12.24 -12.57
CA ASP A 177 -9.85 12.68 -13.93
C ASP A 177 -8.74 13.76 -13.93
N VAL A 178 -7.53 13.36 -14.22
CA VAL A 178 -6.34 14.24 -14.26
C VAL A 178 -6.48 15.39 -15.26
N ARG A 179 -7.34 15.27 -16.28
CA ARG A 179 -7.59 16.33 -17.27
C ARG A 179 -8.35 17.52 -16.69
N THR A 180 -9.12 17.29 -15.64
CA THR A 180 -10.00 18.30 -15.04
C THR A 180 -9.60 18.72 -13.63
N GLN A 181 -8.89 17.87 -12.89
CA GLN A 181 -8.58 18.11 -11.47
C GLN A 181 -7.09 18.30 -11.18
N LEU A 182 -6.18 17.94 -12.08
CA LEU A 182 -4.74 18.13 -11.87
C LEU A 182 -4.34 19.62 -11.82
N ASP A 183 -5.14 20.51 -12.34
CA ASP A 183 -4.89 21.97 -12.29
C ASP A 183 -5.27 22.61 -10.97
N ASP A 184 -5.86 21.88 -10.03
CA ASP A 184 -6.10 22.36 -8.68
C ASP A 184 -4.76 22.65 -7.96
N PRO A 185 -4.51 23.91 -7.52
CA PRO A 185 -3.27 24.28 -6.84
C PRO A 185 -3.00 23.49 -5.56
N LEU A 186 -4.05 23.10 -4.83
CA LEU A 186 -3.92 22.31 -3.61
C LEU A 186 -3.43 20.89 -3.94
N ILE A 187 -4.01 20.25 -4.95
CA ILE A 187 -3.60 18.90 -5.38
C ILE A 187 -2.13 18.91 -5.84
N ARG A 188 -1.74 19.91 -6.65
CA ARG A 188 -0.34 20.06 -7.09
C ARG A 188 0.61 20.24 -5.92
N LYS A 189 0.27 21.12 -4.96
CA LYS A 189 1.05 21.34 -3.75
C LYS A 189 1.24 20.06 -2.95
N LEU A 190 0.16 19.35 -2.67
CA LEU A 190 0.18 18.14 -1.85
C LEU A 190 0.88 16.97 -2.54
N TYR A 191 0.75 16.87 -3.86
CA TYR A 191 1.48 15.86 -4.63
C TYR A 191 2.98 16.17 -4.65
N GLN A 192 3.37 17.44 -4.78
CA GLN A 192 4.78 17.83 -4.67
C GLN A 192 5.33 17.55 -3.27
N GLU A 193 4.55 17.83 -2.22
CA GLU A 193 4.89 17.47 -0.83
C GLU A 193 5.17 15.98 -0.69
N TRP A 194 4.32 15.13 -1.30
CA TRP A 194 4.54 13.69 -1.32
C TRP A 194 5.82 13.31 -2.09
N LEU A 195 6.09 13.91 -3.25
CA LEU A 195 7.32 13.67 -4.01
C LEU A 195 8.58 14.02 -3.20
N ASP A 196 8.52 15.10 -2.43
CA ASP A 196 9.64 15.55 -1.59
C ASP A 196 9.95 14.57 -0.45
N ILE A 197 8.93 13.91 0.11
CA ILE A 197 9.12 12.95 1.20
C ILE A 197 9.26 11.49 0.72
N ALA A 198 8.84 11.19 -0.51
CA ALA A 198 8.79 9.82 -1.04
C ALA A 198 10.11 9.04 -0.92
N PRO A 199 11.31 9.64 -1.12
CA PRO A 199 12.57 8.94 -0.93
C PRO A 199 12.78 8.43 0.50
N ASN A 200 12.14 9.04 1.51
CA ASN A 200 12.31 8.65 2.91
C ASN A 200 11.51 7.40 3.29
N TYR A 201 10.53 6.97 2.48
CA TYR A 201 9.83 5.71 2.70
C TYR A 201 10.73 4.46 2.56
N TYR A 202 11.93 4.61 1.97
CA TYR A 202 12.96 3.55 1.97
C TYR A 202 13.71 3.43 3.29
N GLY A 203 13.44 4.32 4.26
CA GLY A 203 14.04 4.32 5.59
C GLY A 203 13.30 3.45 6.59
N ASP A 204 13.78 3.50 7.82
CA ASP A 204 13.18 2.80 8.95
C ASP A 204 11.87 3.46 9.38
N PHE A 205 10.85 2.65 9.66
CA PHE A 205 9.58 3.09 10.20
C PHE A 205 9.59 3.06 11.74
N TYR A 206 9.22 4.17 12.36
CA TYR A 206 9.07 4.29 13.81
C TYR A 206 7.67 4.78 14.19
N PRO A 207 6.88 3.96 14.91
CA PRO A 207 5.65 4.41 15.54
C PRO A 207 5.94 5.50 16.58
N LEU A 208 5.25 6.63 16.51
CA LEU A 208 5.37 7.71 17.50
C LEU A 208 4.19 7.77 18.47
N THR A 209 3.10 7.08 18.16
CA THR A 209 1.94 6.84 19.01
C THR A 209 1.58 5.36 19.00
N ALA A 210 0.73 4.92 19.93
CA ALA A 210 0.09 3.61 19.78
C ALA A 210 -0.86 3.60 18.58
N TRP A 211 -1.00 2.44 17.92
CA TRP A 211 -2.00 2.23 16.89
C TRP A 211 -3.42 2.33 17.47
N ASN A 212 -4.26 3.11 16.85
CA ASN A 212 -5.67 3.23 17.22
C ASN A 212 -6.53 3.74 16.06
N VAL A 213 -7.85 3.61 16.18
CA VAL A 213 -8.86 4.17 15.30
C VAL A 213 -9.79 5.17 16.02
N ALA A 214 -9.41 5.60 17.22
CA ALA A 214 -10.21 6.53 18.02
C ALA A 214 -10.13 7.95 17.44
N GLU A 215 -11.30 8.55 17.21
CA GLU A 215 -11.42 9.92 16.72
C GLU A 215 -10.94 10.98 17.75
N THR A 216 -10.73 10.59 19.00
CA THR A 216 -10.31 11.46 20.10
C THR A 216 -8.80 11.60 20.22
N ASP A 217 -8.02 10.85 19.45
CA ASP A 217 -6.59 10.71 19.66
C ASP A 217 -5.78 11.28 18.49
N TRP A 218 -4.49 11.48 18.76
CA TRP A 218 -3.48 11.63 17.73
C TRP A 218 -3.04 10.27 17.19
N ILE A 219 -2.63 10.24 15.90
CA ILE A 219 -1.79 9.18 15.37
C ILE A 219 -0.61 9.81 14.64
N ALA A 220 0.59 9.26 14.87
CA ALA A 220 1.80 9.77 14.25
C ALA A 220 2.84 8.67 14.06
N TRP A 221 3.68 8.84 13.03
CA TRP A 221 4.81 7.98 12.73
C TRP A 221 5.94 8.76 12.07
N GLN A 222 7.12 8.16 12.08
CA GLN A 222 8.34 8.70 11.48
C GLN A 222 8.89 7.70 10.47
N PHE A 223 9.41 8.20 9.36
CA PHE A 223 10.36 7.49 8.51
C PHE A 223 11.72 8.17 8.59
N ASN A 224 12.78 7.36 8.78
CA ASN A 224 14.15 7.86 8.95
C ASN A 224 15.12 7.15 8.01
N ARG A 225 15.81 7.90 7.18
CA ARG A 225 16.88 7.46 6.28
C ARG A 225 18.24 7.74 6.90
N THR A 226 18.81 6.75 7.57
CA THR A 226 20.14 6.87 8.21
C THR A 226 21.26 7.05 7.19
N ASP A 227 21.12 6.52 5.99
CA ASP A 227 22.10 6.61 4.91
C ASP A 227 22.16 8.00 4.25
N THR A 228 21.07 8.75 4.25
CA THR A 228 20.99 10.13 3.76
C THR A 228 20.87 11.16 4.86
N ASN A 229 20.69 10.71 6.10
CA ASN A 229 20.42 11.56 7.26
C ASN A 229 19.21 12.48 7.08
N THR A 230 18.18 11.96 6.47
CA THR A 230 16.91 12.64 6.22
C THR A 230 15.74 11.83 6.74
N GLY A 231 14.62 12.48 6.95
CA GLY A 231 13.39 11.80 7.32
C GLY A 231 12.21 12.75 7.41
N PHE A 232 11.08 12.20 7.80
CA PHE A 232 9.89 12.98 8.05
C PHE A 232 8.98 12.35 9.10
N VAL A 233 8.13 13.18 9.68
CA VAL A 233 7.06 12.80 10.59
C VAL A 233 5.73 13.12 9.92
N SER A 234 4.82 12.13 9.90
CA SER A 234 3.39 12.34 9.63
C SER A 234 2.64 12.37 10.95
N ALA A 235 1.91 13.45 11.21
CA ALA A 235 1.14 13.63 12.43
C ALA A 235 -0.30 14.05 12.10
N PHE A 236 -1.28 13.41 12.76
CA PHE A 236 -2.70 13.64 12.53
C PHE A 236 -3.42 13.89 13.85
N ARG A 237 -4.04 15.07 13.97
CA ARG A 237 -5.00 15.37 15.00
C ARG A 237 -6.40 15.04 14.49
N ARG A 238 -7.05 14.04 15.05
CA ARG A 238 -8.37 13.58 14.60
C ARG A 238 -9.51 14.48 15.05
N GLY A 239 -10.70 14.29 14.46
CA GLY A 239 -11.83 15.20 14.52
C GLY A 239 -12.36 15.52 15.93
N HIS A 240 -12.25 14.60 16.88
CA HIS A 240 -12.71 14.78 18.26
C HIS A 240 -11.56 14.94 19.27
N CYS A 241 -10.31 15.05 18.80
CA CYS A 241 -9.16 15.23 19.68
C CYS A 241 -9.14 16.60 20.34
N HIS A 242 -9.15 16.65 21.68
CA HIS A 242 -9.12 17.89 22.45
C HIS A 242 -7.75 18.55 22.53
N PHE A 243 -6.67 17.76 22.42
CA PHE A 243 -5.30 18.24 22.53
C PHE A 243 -4.84 18.85 21.22
N ARG A 244 -4.47 20.13 21.24
CA ARG A 244 -3.97 20.88 20.08
C ARG A 244 -2.47 20.63 19.83
N ILE A 245 -1.75 20.28 20.87
CA ILE A 245 -0.30 20.08 20.88
C ILE A 245 -0.01 18.63 21.23
N ALA A 246 0.95 18.03 20.53
CA ALA A 246 1.52 16.74 20.86
C ALA A 246 3.06 16.83 20.83
N GLU A 247 3.72 15.96 21.58
CA GLU A 247 5.16 15.83 21.64
C GLU A 247 5.55 14.41 21.21
N PHE A 248 6.47 14.29 20.25
CA PHE A 248 6.89 13.02 19.66
C PHE A 248 8.40 12.86 19.78
N LYS A 249 8.87 11.85 20.52
CA LYS A 249 10.28 11.50 20.60
C LYS A 249 10.68 10.77 19.30
N LEU A 250 11.62 11.36 18.55
CA LEU A 250 12.10 10.78 17.32
C LEU A 250 13.11 9.67 17.60
N ASN A 251 13.33 8.83 16.58
CA ASN A 251 14.21 7.66 16.70
C ASN A 251 15.25 7.65 15.58
N GLY A 252 16.36 6.95 15.81
CA GLY A 252 17.37 6.69 14.79
C GLY A 252 18.19 7.90 14.34
N LEU A 253 18.19 9.00 15.10
CA LEU A 253 19.00 10.20 14.83
C LEU A 253 20.38 10.08 15.48
N ASP A 254 21.37 10.81 14.93
CA ASP A 254 22.64 11.02 15.64
C ASP A 254 22.42 12.05 16.75
N PRO A 255 22.61 11.69 18.05
CA PRO A 255 22.36 12.60 19.16
C PRO A 255 23.27 13.83 19.15
N ASN A 256 24.45 13.74 18.53
CA ASN A 256 25.47 14.82 18.51
C ASN A 256 25.35 15.72 17.27
N ALA A 257 24.42 15.44 16.38
CA ALA A 257 24.27 16.19 15.15
C ALA A 257 23.13 17.21 15.25
N ASP A 258 23.24 18.27 14.45
CA ASP A 258 22.18 19.26 14.25
C ASP A 258 21.29 18.90 13.06
N TYR A 259 20.00 19.05 13.22
CA TYR A 259 19.00 18.79 12.20
C TYR A 259 18.20 20.04 11.87
N LEU A 260 18.10 20.35 10.59
CA LEU A 260 17.14 21.33 10.08
C LEU A 260 15.76 20.67 10.06
N VAL A 261 14.82 21.20 10.84
CA VAL A 261 13.45 20.69 10.98
C VAL A 261 12.48 21.69 10.38
N GLU A 262 11.64 21.26 9.47
CA GLU A 262 10.72 22.10 8.70
C GLU A 262 9.31 21.52 8.70
N ASN A 263 8.35 22.28 9.19
CA ASN A 263 6.93 21.98 8.97
C ASN A 263 6.51 22.53 7.61
N THR A 264 6.04 21.67 6.72
CA THR A 264 5.68 22.03 5.33
C THR A 264 4.55 23.06 5.20
N ASP A 265 3.76 23.25 6.25
CA ASP A 265 2.68 24.25 6.26
C ASP A 265 3.17 25.65 6.66
N THR A 266 4.24 25.76 7.45
CA THR A 266 4.70 27.05 7.98
C THR A 266 5.90 27.62 7.24
N ASN A 267 6.68 26.80 6.56
CA ASN A 267 7.95 27.14 5.89
C ASN A 267 8.92 27.93 6.82
N GLN A 268 8.91 27.60 8.10
CA GLN A 268 9.79 28.20 9.12
C GLN A 268 10.73 27.13 9.65
N PRO A 269 11.87 26.89 9.01
CA PRO A 269 12.83 25.90 9.46
C PRO A 269 13.48 26.32 10.78
N VAL A 270 13.68 25.34 11.66
CA VAL A 270 14.40 25.52 12.93
C VAL A 270 15.51 24.46 13.03
N ILE A 271 16.60 24.83 13.69
CA ILE A 271 17.67 23.87 13.99
C ILE A 271 17.41 23.26 15.36
N LYS A 272 17.50 21.94 15.44
CA LYS A 272 17.39 21.13 16.66
C LYS A 272 18.49 20.11 16.72
N THR A 273 19.03 19.84 17.89
CA THR A 273 19.99 18.75 18.05
C THR A 273 19.28 17.39 18.04
N GLY A 274 19.99 16.34 17.63
CA GLY A 274 19.45 14.98 17.64
C GLY A 274 19.01 14.57 19.04
N VAL A 275 19.80 14.91 20.07
CA VAL A 275 19.46 14.63 21.48
C VAL A 275 18.15 15.36 21.90
N GLU A 276 17.93 16.61 21.47
CA GLU A 276 16.66 17.31 21.75
C GLU A 276 15.47 16.58 21.12
N LEU A 277 15.60 16.18 19.87
CA LEU A 277 14.51 15.49 19.14
C LEU A 277 14.21 14.10 19.71
N MET A 278 15.23 13.41 20.20
CA MET A 278 15.10 12.05 20.75
C MET A 278 14.66 12.04 22.22
N GLU A 279 15.12 12.98 23.05
CA GLU A 279 14.85 12.96 24.49
C GLU A 279 13.71 13.89 24.90
N LYS A 280 13.69 15.14 24.39
CA LYS A 280 12.62 16.10 24.67
C LYS A 280 11.46 15.97 23.69
N GLY A 281 11.75 15.53 22.46
CA GLY A 281 10.77 15.33 21.42
C GLY A 281 10.54 16.54 20.50
N LEU A 282 9.86 16.25 19.39
CA LEU A 282 9.36 17.21 18.42
C LEU A 282 7.97 17.69 18.87
N ILE A 283 7.83 18.98 19.13
CA ILE A 283 6.53 19.57 19.45
C ILE A 283 5.80 19.86 18.13
N VAL A 284 4.59 19.34 18.01
CA VAL A 284 3.70 19.56 16.86
C VAL A 284 2.41 20.19 17.33
N GLU A 285 2.09 21.37 16.80
CA GLU A 285 0.83 22.04 17.04
C GLU A 285 -0.04 22.00 15.78
N ILE A 286 -1.28 21.53 15.92
CA ILE A 286 -2.30 21.55 14.86
C ILE A 286 -3.56 22.19 15.44
N THR A 287 -3.94 23.34 14.93
CA THR A 287 -5.11 24.10 15.41
C THR A 287 -6.42 23.54 14.87
N GLU A 288 -6.41 23.10 13.63
CA GLU A 288 -7.57 22.53 12.95
C GLU A 288 -7.89 21.13 13.48
N LYS A 289 -9.16 20.73 13.35
CA LYS A 289 -9.62 19.35 13.60
C LYS A 289 -10.79 18.96 12.69
N PRO A 290 -10.63 17.87 11.91
CA PRO A 290 -9.37 17.14 11.82
C PRO A 290 -8.26 17.96 11.15
N GLY A 291 -7.01 17.66 11.50
CA GLY A 291 -5.85 18.34 10.94
C GLY A 291 -4.63 17.42 10.84
N SER A 292 -3.68 17.79 10.00
CA SER A 292 -2.46 17.02 9.75
C SER A 292 -1.25 17.91 9.58
N ALA A 293 -0.07 17.39 9.87
CA ALA A 293 1.20 18.05 9.60
C ALA A 293 2.20 17.04 9.03
N ILE A 294 2.99 17.49 8.06
CA ILE A 294 4.20 16.79 7.59
C ILE A 294 5.39 17.63 8.04
N ILE A 295 6.30 17.02 8.82
CA ILE A 295 7.50 17.67 9.29
C ILE A 295 8.70 16.93 8.71
N LYS A 296 9.44 17.58 7.82
CA LYS A 296 10.70 17.08 7.25
C LYS A 296 11.85 17.44 8.17
N TYR A 297 12.88 16.60 8.16
CA TYR A 297 14.15 16.95 8.78
C TYR A 297 15.33 16.41 7.95
N SER A 298 16.45 17.11 8.05
CA SER A 298 17.71 16.72 7.41
C SER A 298 18.90 17.17 8.26
N LEU A 299 19.98 16.39 8.18
CA LEU A 299 21.23 16.73 8.85
C LEU A 299 21.74 18.09 8.33
N VAL A 300 22.16 18.96 9.25
CA VAL A 300 22.89 20.18 8.89
C VAL A 300 24.34 19.77 8.60
N PRO A 301 24.88 20.06 7.39
CA PRO A 301 26.27 19.74 7.09
C PRO A 301 27.22 20.42 8.08
N ALA A 302 28.23 19.69 8.55
CA ALA A 302 29.30 20.29 9.33
C ALA A 302 30.00 21.37 8.47
N GLN A 303 30.17 22.56 9.05
CA GLN A 303 30.90 23.67 8.40
C GLN A 303 32.39 23.40 8.34
#